data_d43f3b2f7c5491353327c06f3d4f64b7
#
_entry.id   d43f3b2f7c5491353327c06f3d4f64b7
#
_cell.length_a   1.000
_cell.length_b   1.000
_cell.length_c   1.000
_cell.angle_alpha   90.00
_cell.angle_beta   90.00
_cell.angle_gamma   90.00
#
_symmetry.space_group_name_H-M   'P 1'
#
loop_
_entity.id
_entity.type
_entity.pdbx_description
1 polymer ?
#
loop_
_entity_poly.entity_id
_entity_poly.type
_entity_poly.pdbx_seq_one_letter_code
_entity_poly.pdbx_strand_id
1 'polypeptide(L)'
;ERHRAWWKKFWSVSEISLDDPVIEQRYYLSKYMLASVARDPEYPPNILGISTFDRPAWNGNYKINYNHQSPYLNLMVSGHFQQSDPHDAPYLKLMEISDEMCKRLLHHEGLYYPLGLGPHGLVSEALLLHMKSPAIHGALNMIYRYGITEDETYAQKVYPYLRGVADFWEKDLVCRDGVYHVVGDGMHERTDGNIRDNGVPEDPVNTLGYLKTFFTWMPRISEALDLDEKKREKWLEIAENLAPYPKGTIREIQENPTLWKEVDVKLEDLLPEEMLDKEIYYDEGIGGKWSFHFPGNVMQIYPGNA
;
A
#
# COMPACT_ATOMS: atom_id res chain seq x y z
N GLU A 1 32.55 21.29 2.91
CA GLU A 1 32.36 20.97 4.34
C GLU A 1 30.89 20.61 4.65
N ARG A 2 29.90 21.44 4.31
CA ARG A 2 28.45 21.18 4.55
C ARG A 2 27.98 19.83 3.99
N HIS A 3 28.37 19.49 2.77
CA HIS A 3 27.98 18.23 2.13
C HIS A 3 28.52 17.00 2.92
N ARG A 4 29.81 17.03 3.31
CA ARG A 4 30.39 15.95 4.10
C ARG A 4 29.77 15.84 5.49
N ALA A 5 29.48 16.97 6.13
CA ALA A 5 28.81 17.00 7.45
C ALA A 5 27.41 16.39 7.39
N TRP A 6 26.65 16.69 6.34
CA TRP A 6 25.33 16.12 6.13
C TRP A 6 25.39 14.60 5.98
N TRP A 7 26.27 14.07 5.11
CA TRP A 7 26.41 12.62 4.94
C TRP A 7 26.93 11.92 6.19
N LYS A 8 27.83 12.56 6.93
CA LYS A 8 28.30 12.04 8.22
C LYS A 8 27.14 11.90 9.21
N LYS A 9 26.27 12.90 9.28
CA LYS A 9 25.06 12.84 10.11
C LYS A 9 24.09 11.75 9.61
N PHE A 10 23.88 11.66 8.32
CA PHE A 10 22.99 10.65 7.74
C PHE A 10 23.46 9.22 8.08
N TRP A 11 24.74 8.91 7.82
CA TRP A 11 25.30 7.59 8.06
C TRP A 11 25.53 7.26 9.55
N SER A 12 25.42 8.22 10.45
CA SER A 12 25.52 7.97 11.89
C SER A 12 24.23 7.49 12.53
N VAL A 13 23.13 7.45 11.78
CA VAL A 13 21.80 7.07 12.31
C VAL A 13 21.66 5.57 12.44
N SER A 14 22.10 4.84 11.43
CA SER A 14 22.05 3.37 11.44
C SER A 14 23.13 2.76 10.55
N GLU A 15 23.56 1.57 10.94
CA GLU A 15 24.48 0.75 10.16
C GLU A 15 24.04 -0.71 10.18
N ILE A 16 24.44 -1.46 9.16
CA ILE A 16 24.35 -2.92 9.14
C ILE A 16 25.70 -3.50 8.75
N SER A 17 25.95 -4.71 9.21
CA SER A 17 27.04 -5.56 8.73
C SER A 17 26.48 -6.94 8.43
N LEU A 18 26.72 -7.42 7.22
CA LEU A 18 26.20 -8.71 6.75
C LEU A 18 27.34 -9.59 6.26
N ASP A 19 27.18 -10.90 6.38
CA ASP A 19 28.14 -11.88 5.83
C ASP A 19 28.14 -11.91 4.28
N ASP A 20 27.11 -11.32 3.64
CA ASP A 20 27.02 -11.15 2.19
C ASP A 20 27.36 -9.71 1.78
N PRO A 21 28.58 -9.47 1.24
CA PRO A 21 29.02 -8.14 0.87
C PRO A 21 28.23 -7.54 -0.31
N VAL A 22 27.58 -8.36 -1.14
CA VAL A 22 26.75 -7.88 -2.25
C VAL A 22 25.44 -7.29 -1.72
N ILE A 23 24.80 -7.98 -0.79
CA ILE A 23 23.57 -7.52 -0.14
C ILE A 23 23.85 -6.27 0.69
N GLU A 24 24.94 -6.26 1.48
CA GLU A 24 25.35 -5.09 2.25
C GLU A 24 25.59 -3.87 1.35
N GLN A 25 26.33 -4.05 0.25
CA GLN A 25 26.56 -2.98 -0.71
C GLN A 25 25.24 -2.45 -1.32
N ARG A 26 24.30 -3.34 -1.65
CA ARG A 26 22.98 -2.96 -2.18
C ARG A 26 22.18 -2.14 -1.17
N TYR A 27 22.22 -2.53 0.08
CA TYR A 27 21.56 -1.78 1.16
C TYR A 27 22.07 -0.33 1.24
N TYR A 28 23.38 -0.14 1.33
CA TYR A 28 23.96 1.20 1.41
C TYR A 28 23.78 2.02 0.13
N LEU A 29 23.89 1.39 -1.03
CA LEU A 29 23.66 2.06 -2.32
C LEU A 29 22.23 2.55 -2.45
N SER A 30 21.25 1.72 -2.11
CA SER A 30 19.83 2.08 -2.17
C SER A 30 19.50 3.27 -1.27
N LYS A 31 20.04 3.27 -0.04
CA LYS A 31 19.92 4.42 0.88
C LYS A 31 20.58 5.69 0.35
N TYR A 32 21.77 5.56 -0.18
CA TYR A 32 22.50 6.69 -0.79
C TYR A 32 21.69 7.30 -1.94
N MET A 33 21.18 6.47 -2.84
CA MET A 33 20.39 6.91 -3.99
C MET A 33 19.12 7.63 -3.53
N LEU A 34 18.33 7.02 -2.66
CA LEU A 34 17.10 7.63 -2.18
C LEU A 34 17.37 8.92 -1.39
N ALA A 35 18.33 8.93 -0.48
CA ALA A 35 18.71 10.12 0.29
C ALA A 35 19.30 11.26 -0.58
N SER A 36 19.83 10.94 -1.75
CA SER A 36 20.31 11.96 -2.70
C SER A 36 19.18 12.72 -3.36
N VAL A 37 17.99 12.10 -3.56
CA VAL A 37 16.85 12.67 -4.27
C VAL A 37 15.69 13.06 -3.36
N ALA A 38 15.47 12.35 -2.25
CA ALA A 38 14.43 12.65 -1.26
C ALA A 38 14.90 13.74 -0.28
N ARG A 39 15.23 14.93 -0.79
CA ARG A 39 15.79 16.05 -0.02
C ARG A 39 14.78 17.15 0.26
N ASP A 40 13.81 17.29 -0.60
CA ASP A 40 12.74 18.28 -0.44
C ASP A 40 11.53 17.59 0.19
N PRO A 41 11.09 17.99 1.40
CA PRO A 41 9.96 17.38 2.08
C PRO A 41 8.63 17.60 1.35
N GLU A 42 8.58 18.55 0.41
CA GLU A 42 7.37 18.92 -0.32
C GLU A 42 7.25 18.23 -1.69
N TYR A 43 8.38 17.78 -2.24
CA TYR A 43 8.46 17.22 -3.59
C TYR A 43 9.23 15.90 -3.58
N PRO A 44 8.53 14.75 -3.49
CA PRO A 44 9.18 13.46 -3.62
C PRO A 44 9.80 13.28 -5.01
N PRO A 45 10.86 12.45 -5.13
CA PRO A 45 11.33 12.02 -6.43
C PRO A 45 10.25 11.24 -7.17
N ASN A 46 10.38 11.15 -8.49
CA ASN A 46 9.51 10.31 -9.30
C ASN A 46 9.69 8.81 -8.98
N ILE A 47 8.87 7.97 -9.59
CA ILE A 47 8.79 6.52 -9.34
C ILE A 47 10.15 5.79 -9.27
N LEU A 48 11.14 6.20 -10.05
CA LEU A 48 12.46 5.56 -10.09
C LEU A 48 13.53 6.33 -9.28
N GLY A 49 13.13 7.40 -8.59
CA GLY A 49 14.05 8.24 -7.82
C GLY A 49 15.00 9.02 -8.72
N ILE A 50 16.20 8.51 -8.94
CA ILE A 50 17.16 9.12 -9.87
C ILE A 50 16.84 8.64 -11.29
N SER A 51 16.21 9.51 -12.07
CA SER A 51 16.04 9.25 -13.50
C SER A 51 17.31 9.67 -14.23
N THR A 52 17.94 8.70 -14.90
CA THR A 52 19.09 8.93 -15.78
C THR A 52 18.67 9.06 -17.25
N PHE A 53 17.36 9.03 -17.53
CA PHE A 53 16.79 9.06 -18.87
C PHE A 53 16.02 10.36 -19.09
N ASP A 54 16.05 10.85 -20.32
CA ASP A 54 15.28 12.03 -20.73
C ASP A 54 13.75 11.83 -20.63
N ARG A 55 13.32 10.57 -20.64
CA ARG A 55 11.92 10.17 -20.46
C ARG A 55 11.80 9.20 -19.31
N PRO A 56 11.37 9.67 -18.13
CA PRO A 56 11.14 8.80 -16.98
C PRO A 56 9.98 7.82 -17.27
N ALA A 57 10.05 6.63 -16.69
CA ALA A 57 8.95 5.66 -16.76
C ALA A 57 7.64 6.30 -16.27
N TRP A 58 6.54 5.91 -16.91
CA TRP A 58 5.19 6.43 -16.62
C TRP A 58 5.13 7.96 -16.52
N ASN A 59 5.89 8.66 -17.38
CA ASN A 59 5.98 10.12 -17.42
C ASN A 59 6.45 10.77 -16.10
N GLY A 60 7.12 10.02 -15.24
CA GLY A 60 7.67 10.52 -14.00
C GLY A 60 6.63 10.77 -12.88
N ASN A 61 5.41 10.27 -13.01
CA ASN A 61 4.42 10.40 -11.94
C ASN A 61 4.79 9.55 -10.71
N TYR A 62 4.12 9.83 -9.60
CA TYR A 62 4.21 9.04 -8.38
C TYR A 62 3.24 7.86 -8.50
N LYS A 63 3.74 6.65 -8.67
CA LYS A 63 2.91 5.44 -8.68
C LYS A 63 2.63 5.00 -7.26
N ILE A 64 1.44 5.32 -6.77
CA ILE A 64 1.06 5.12 -5.37
C ILE A 64 0.38 3.78 -5.08
N ASN A 65 0.53 2.81 -5.95
CA ASN A 65 0.09 1.45 -5.67
C ASN A 65 1.17 0.58 -5.00
N TYR A 66 2.44 0.98 -5.06
CA TYR A 66 3.57 0.32 -4.37
C TYR A 66 4.86 1.13 -4.48
N ASN A 67 5.17 1.61 -5.68
CA ASN A 67 6.49 2.15 -6.04
C ASN A 67 6.84 3.42 -5.27
N HIS A 68 5.83 4.23 -4.93
CA HIS A 68 6.03 5.43 -4.11
C HIS A 68 6.26 5.07 -2.64
N GLN A 69 5.51 4.12 -2.10
CA GLN A 69 5.53 3.79 -0.66
C GLN A 69 6.77 2.99 -0.26
N SER A 70 7.12 1.97 -1.05
CA SER A 70 8.10 0.97 -0.62
C SER A 70 9.52 1.51 -0.31
N PRO A 71 10.08 2.49 -1.05
CA PRO A 71 11.38 3.06 -0.72
C PRO A 71 11.43 3.73 0.65
N TYR A 72 10.32 4.38 1.05
CA TYR A 72 10.25 5.11 2.31
C TYR A 72 10.12 4.21 3.53
N LEU A 73 9.56 3.01 3.41
CA LEU A 73 9.55 2.02 4.49
C LEU A 73 10.96 1.71 4.99
N ASN A 74 11.92 1.55 4.06
CA ASN A 74 13.32 1.33 4.41
C ASN A 74 13.93 2.50 5.19
N LEU A 75 13.61 3.73 4.84
CA LEU A 75 14.10 4.92 5.56
C LEU A 75 13.56 4.97 6.98
N MET A 76 12.29 4.65 7.18
CA MET A 76 11.65 4.67 8.49
C MET A 76 12.23 3.63 9.43
N VAL A 77 12.31 2.36 9.02
CA VAL A 77 12.85 1.28 9.86
C VAL A 77 14.33 1.45 10.21
N SER A 78 15.03 2.31 9.49
CA SER A 78 16.42 2.67 9.76
C SER A 78 16.60 4.04 10.43
N GLY A 79 15.51 4.66 10.93
CA GLY A 79 15.56 5.89 11.69
C GLY A 79 15.74 7.18 10.87
N HIS A 80 15.68 7.10 9.53
CA HIS A 80 15.84 8.27 8.64
C HIS A 80 14.53 9.00 8.40
N PHE A 81 13.83 9.43 9.46
CA PHE A 81 12.48 9.98 9.40
C PHE A 81 12.36 11.25 8.55
N GLN A 82 13.35 12.15 8.61
CA GLN A 82 13.34 13.38 7.80
C GLN A 82 13.38 13.09 6.30
N GLN A 83 14.09 12.04 5.88
CA GLN A 83 14.18 11.62 4.50
C GLN A 83 12.92 10.87 4.05
N SER A 84 12.03 10.51 4.97
CA SER A 84 10.70 9.96 4.65
C SER A 84 9.58 11.00 4.55
N ASP A 85 9.82 12.26 4.94
CA ASP A 85 8.83 13.36 4.83
C ASP A 85 8.25 13.54 3.41
N PRO A 86 9.04 13.40 2.32
CA PRO A 86 8.49 13.54 0.97
C PRO A 86 7.42 12.51 0.61
N HIS A 87 7.38 11.36 1.28
CA HIS A 87 6.31 10.36 1.10
C HIS A 87 4.92 10.96 1.32
N ASP A 88 4.77 11.75 2.39
CA ASP A 88 3.47 12.23 2.85
C ASP A 88 2.94 13.38 1.99
N ALA A 89 3.84 14.15 1.38
CA ALA A 89 3.52 15.41 0.72
C ALA A 89 2.42 15.31 -0.35
N PRO A 90 2.45 14.38 -1.33
CA PRO A 90 1.41 14.28 -2.33
C PRO A 90 0.05 13.91 -1.74
N TYR A 91 0.02 13.07 -0.73
CA TYR A 91 -1.22 12.68 -0.06
C TYR A 91 -1.85 13.88 0.66
N LEU A 92 -1.07 14.60 1.45
CA LEU A 92 -1.58 15.73 2.23
C LEU A 92 -1.99 16.91 1.34
N LYS A 93 -1.27 17.16 0.25
CA LYS A 93 -1.56 18.28 -0.67
C LYS A 93 -2.80 18.05 -1.53
N LEU A 94 -3.15 16.81 -1.80
CA LEU A 94 -4.22 16.48 -2.73
C LEU A 94 -5.53 16.05 -2.05
N MET A 95 -5.68 16.24 -0.73
CA MET A 95 -6.86 15.80 0.02
C MET A 95 -8.17 16.39 -0.53
N GLU A 96 -8.21 17.68 -0.87
CA GLU A 96 -9.40 18.33 -1.42
C GLU A 96 -9.79 17.72 -2.78
N ILE A 97 -8.81 17.55 -3.68
CA ILE A 97 -9.03 16.94 -5.00
C ILE A 97 -9.47 15.47 -4.82
N SER A 98 -8.89 14.77 -3.87
CA SER A 98 -9.19 13.37 -3.56
C SER A 98 -10.63 13.17 -3.07
N ASP A 99 -11.09 14.05 -2.17
CA ASP A 99 -12.48 14.05 -1.68
C ASP A 99 -13.48 14.37 -2.81
N GLU A 100 -13.18 15.36 -3.65
CA GLU A 100 -14.00 15.67 -4.82
C GLU A 100 -14.07 14.50 -5.81
N MET A 101 -12.94 13.85 -6.07
CA MET A 101 -12.90 12.67 -6.94
C MET A 101 -13.70 11.51 -6.35
N CYS A 102 -13.64 11.27 -5.05
CA CYS A 102 -14.44 10.25 -4.39
C CYS A 102 -15.92 10.48 -4.60
N LYS A 103 -16.41 11.70 -4.32
CA LYS A 103 -17.82 12.08 -4.53
C LYS A 103 -18.29 11.93 -5.97
N ARG A 104 -17.43 12.27 -6.93
CA ARG A 104 -17.79 12.21 -8.37
C ARG A 104 -17.73 10.82 -8.96
N LEU A 105 -16.77 9.99 -8.55
CA LEU A 105 -16.49 8.69 -9.19
C LEU A 105 -17.12 7.52 -8.41
N LEU A 106 -17.18 7.63 -7.09
CA LEU A 106 -17.63 6.56 -6.19
C LEU A 106 -18.91 6.89 -5.44
N HIS A 107 -19.40 8.14 -5.58
CA HIS A 107 -20.70 8.61 -5.06
C HIS A 107 -20.82 8.60 -3.52
N HIS A 108 -19.68 8.69 -2.80
CA HIS A 108 -19.67 8.83 -1.35
C HIS A 108 -18.52 9.75 -0.88
N GLU A 109 -18.47 10.05 0.40
CA GLU A 109 -17.45 10.87 1.04
C GLU A 109 -16.19 10.04 1.35
N GLY A 110 -15.08 10.72 1.57
CA GLY A 110 -13.80 10.16 1.95
C GLY A 110 -12.70 10.42 0.94
N LEU A 111 -11.50 9.92 1.19
CA LEU A 111 -10.35 10.16 0.35
C LEU A 111 -10.08 9.00 -0.61
N TYR A 112 -10.36 9.21 -1.88
CA TYR A 112 -9.98 8.33 -2.98
C TYR A 112 -8.80 8.91 -3.76
N TYR A 113 -7.72 8.15 -3.91
CA TYR A 113 -6.54 8.55 -4.68
C TYR A 113 -6.38 7.66 -5.92
N PRO A 114 -6.18 8.27 -7.12
CA PRO A 114 -5.87 7.52 -8.34
C PRO A 114 -4.44 6.98 -8.30
N LEU A 115 -4.08 6.05 -9.18
CA LEU A 115 -2.76 5.44 -9.20
C LEU A 115 -1.61 6.41 -9.46
N GLY A 116 -1.84 7.41 -10.31
CA GLY A 116 -0.84 8.39 -10.70
C GLY A 116 -1.06 9.72 -10.02
N LEU A 117 -0.12 10.12 -9.17
CA LEU A 117 -0.02 11.46 -8.63
C LEU A 117 1.17 12.18 -9.22
N GLY A 118 1.16 13.50 -9.15
CA GLY A 118 2.29 14.32 -9.54
C GLY A 118 2.38 15.59 -8.70
N PRO A 119 3.43 16.37 -8.88
CA PRO A 119 3.54 17.68 -8.24
C PRO A 119 2.41 18.60 -8.72
N HIS A 120 2.12 19.61 -7.93
CA HIS A 120 1.18 20.71 -8.28
C HIS A 120 -0.25 20.27 -8.60
N GLY A 121 -0.75 19.24 -7.94
CA GLY A 121 -2.13 18.80 -8.08
C GLY A 121 -2.42 17.92 -9.31
N LEU A 122 -1.41 17.43 -9.99
CA LEU A 122 -1.60 16.51 -11.09
C LEU A 122 -2.08 15.16 -10.58
N VAL A 123 -3.16 14.68 -11.19
CA VAL A 123 -3.74 13.36 -10.95
C VAL A 123 -4.00 12.65 -12.26
N SER A 124 -3.78 11.35 -12.30
CA SER A 124 -3.99 10.53 -13.49
C SER A 124 -4.37 9.10 -13.11
N GLU A 125 -4.91 8.35 -14.07
CA GLU A 125 -5.19 6.93 -13.90
C GLU A 125 -6.22 6.64 -12.79
N ALA A 126 -7.28 7.45 -12.75
CA ALA A 126 -8.40 7.23 -11.86
C ALA A 126 -9.11 5.90 -12.19
N LEU A 127 -9.39 5.11 -11.17
CA LEU A 127 -9.99 3.78 -11.25
C LEU A 127 -9.27 2.81 -12.21
N LEU A 128 -8.02 3.11 -12.57
CA LEU A 128 -7.21 2.19 -13.35
C LEU A 128 -7.04 0.88 -12.58
N LEU A 129 -7.25 -0.25 -13.27
CA LEU A 129 -7.23 -1.59 -12.68
C LEU A 129 -8.22 -1.76 -11.52
N HIS A 130 -9.24 -0.91 -11.44
CA HIS A 130 -10.25 -0.87 -10.38
C HIS A 130 -9.68 -0.68 -8.96
N MET A 131 -8.46 -0.19 -8.82
CA MET A 131 -7.82 -0.04 -7.52
C MET A 131 -8.42 1.12 -6.72
N LYS A 132 -8.85 0.83 -5.49
CA LYS A 132 -9.31 1.79 -4.48
C LYS A 132 -8.35 1.88 -3.28
N SER A 133 -7.48 0.90 -3.13
CA SER A 133 -6.53 0.76 -2.02
C SER A 133 -5.29 1.67 -2.03
N PRO A 134 -4.94 2.47 -3.06
CA PRO A 134 -3.73 3.31 -3.02
C PRO A 134 -3.64 4.26 -1.82
N ALA A 135 -4.77 4.84 -1.41
CA ALA A 135 -4.82 5.75 -0.25
C ALA A 135 -4.46 5.03 1.07
N ILE A 136 -5.11 3.90 1.34
CA ILE A 136 -4.84 3.15 2.58
C ILE A 136 -3.41 2.58 2.58
N HIS A 137 -2.88 2.18 1.44
CA HIS A 137 -1.48 1.74 1.33
C HIS A 137 -0.51 2.87 1.74
N GLY A 138 -0.76 4.11 1.27
CA GLY A 138 0.01 5.28 1.73
C GLY A 138 -0.14 5.56 3.22
N ALA A 139 -1.34 5.37 3.77
CA ALA A 139 -1.62 5.55 5.19
C ALA A 139 -0.80 4.61 6.09
N LEU A 140 -0.48 3.39 5.64
CA LEU A 140 0.33 2.46 6.42
C LEU A 140 1.73 3.01 6.71
N ASN A 141 2.37 3.68 5.75
CA ASN A 141 3.67 4.31 5.99
C ASN A 141 3.59 5.36 7.12
N MET A 142 2.50 6.15 7.15
CA MET A 142 2.29 7.15 8.19
C MET A 142 2.04 6.51 9.55
N ILE A 143 1.24 5.45 9.57
CA ILE A 143 0.96 4.66 10.79
C ILE A 143 2.23 4.03 11.34
N TYR A 144 3.05 3.42 10.50
CA TYR A 144 4.32 2.81 10.94
C TYR A 144 5.29 3.85 11.48
N ARG A 145 5.39 5.01 10.84
CA ARG A 145 6.21 6.10 11.36
C ARG A 145 5.75 6.54 12.75
N TYR A 146 4.44 6.74 12.93
CA TYR A 146 3.90 7.04 14.25
C TYR A 146 4.17 5.90 15.25
N GLY A 147 3.93 4.64 14.87
CA GLY A 147 4.16 3.48 15.73
C GLY A 147 5.62 3.30 16.17
N ILE A 148 6.60 3.77 15.36
CA ILE A 148 8.02 3.74 15.69
C ILE A 148 8.41 4.94 16.60
N THR A 149 7.81 6.11 16.36
CA THR A 149 8.28 7.36 16.98
C THR A 149 7.42 7.83 18.13
N GLU A 150 6.15 7.45 18.17
CA GLU A 150 5.10 7.98 19.06
C GLU A 150 5.04 9.52 19.05
N ASP A 151 5.44 10.14 17.92
CA ASP A 151 5.46 11.59 17.75
C ASP A 151 4.04 12.13 17.49
N GLU A 152 3.42 12.68 18.53
CA GLU A 152 2.09 13.27 18.43
C GLU A 152 2.03 14.47 17.50
N THR A 153 3.10 15.24 17.35
CA THR A 153 3.16 16.35 16.40
C THR A 153 3.06 15.83 14.97
N TYR A 154 3.76 14.74 14.69
CA TYR A 154 3.63 14.06 13.41
C TYR A 154 2.23 13.47 13.22
N ALA A 155 1.69 12.81 14.23
CA ALA A 155 0.33 12.28 14.19
C ALA A 155 -0.70 13.37 13.91
N GLN A 156 -0.64 14.53 14.58
CA GLN A 156 -1.52 15.67 14.31
C GLN A 156 -1.44 16.14 12.86
N LYS A 157 -0.24 16.16 12.26
CA LYS A 157 -0.02 16.55 10.86
C LYS A 157 -0.75 15.61 9.88
N VAL A 158 -0.67 14.29 10.10
CA VAL A 158 -1.20 13.29 9.17
C VAL A 158 -2.63 12.84 9.48
N TYR A 159 -3.13 13.12 10.69
CA TYR A 159 -4.45 12.67 11.14
C TYR A 159 -5.62 13.07 10.22
N PRO A 160 -5.68 14.29 9.66
CA PRO A 160 -6.75 14.64 8.71
C PRO A 160 -6.80 13.71 7.48
N TYR A 161 -5.65 13.29 6.98
CA TYR A 161 -5.56 12.33 5.90
C TYR A 161 -6.03 10.93 6.35
N LEU A 162 -5.50 10.44 7.46
CA LEU A 162 -5.89 9.14 8.02
C LEU A 162 -7.41 9.09 8.27
N ARG A 163 -7.96 10.19 8.81
CA ARG A 163 -9.40 10.30 9.06
C ARG A 163 -10.22 10.24 7.78
N GLY A 164 -9.79 10.92 6.73
CA GLY A 164 -10.45 10.88 5.43
C GLY A 164 -10.36 9.51 4.74
N VAL A 165 -9.26 8.77 4.94
CA VAL A 165 -9.13 7.37 4.50
C VAL A 165 -10.08 6.46 5.29
N ALA A 166 -10.24 6.69 6.60
CA ALA A 166 -11.21 5.96 7.41
C ALA A 166 -12.64 6.21 6.93
N ASP A 167 -13.00 7.47 6.66
CA ASP A 167 -14.33 7.83 6.13
C ASP A 167 -14.62 7.16 4.80
N PHE A 168 -13.63 7.06 3.92
CA PHE A 168 -13.75 6.35 2.67
C PHE A 168 -14.14 4.88 2.90
N TRP A 169 -13.35 4.16 3.67
CA TRP A 169 -13.56 2.72 3.86
C TRP A 169 -14.79 2.39 4.71
N GLU A 170 -15.19 3.24 5.67
CA GLU A 170 -16.46 3.10 6.39
C GLU A 170 -17.67 3.11 5.44
N LYS A 171 -17.56 3.78 4.29
CA LYS A 171 -18.63 3.89 3.27
C LYS A 171 -18.52 2.85 2.16
N ASP A 172 -17.31 2.52 1.75
CA ASP A 172 -17.06 1.62 0.61
C ASP A 172 -17.18 0.14 0.99
N LEU A 173 -16.93 -0.21 2.25
CA LEU A 173 -17.09 -1.58 2.74
C LEU A 173 -18.56 -2.01 2.74
N VAL A 174 -18.81 -3.24 2.27
CA VAL A 174 -20.13 -3.85 2.24
C VAL A 174 -20.29 -4.80 3.43
N CYS A 175 -21.16 -4.46 4.37
CA CYS A 175 -21.46 -5.34 5.51
C CYS A 175 -22.55 -6.36 5.10
N ARG A 176 -22.23 -7.66 5.22
CA ARG A 176 -23.14 -8.78 4.99
C ARG A 176 -23.11 -9.70 6.23
N ASP A 177 -24.22 -9.84 6.89
CA ASP A 177 -24.36 -10.70 8.09
C ASP A 177 -23.29 -10.40 9.19
N GLY A 178 -22.93 -9.11 9.34
CA GLY A 178 -21.95 -8.66 10.32
C GLY A 178 -20.47 -8.77 9.87
N VAL A 179 -20.22 -9.24 8.65
CA VAL A 179 -18.87 -9.33 8.06
C VAL A 179 -18.68 -8.19 7.04
N TYR A 180 -17.55 -7.50 7.11
CA TYR A 180 -17.17 -6.41 6.21
C TYR A 180 -16.38 -6.94 5.03
N HIS A 181 -16.91 -6.76 3.83
CA HIS A 181 -16.33 -7.18 2.55
C HIS A 181 -15.80 -6.00 1.77
N VAL A 182 -14.68 -6.20 1.09
CA VAL A 182 -14.15 -5.29 0.07
C VAL A 182 -14.69 -5.71 -1.29
N VAL A 183 -15.48 -4.84 -1.91
CA VAL A 183 -16.13 -5.16 -3.20
C VAL A 183 -15.66 -4.19 -4.27
N GLY A 184 -15.19 -4.71 -5.41
CA GLY A 184 -14.80 -3.90 -6.56
C GLY A 184 -13.50 -3.13 -6.37
N ASP A 185 -12.58 -3.61 -5.53
CA ASP A 185 -11.20 -3.15 -5.45
C ASP A 185 -10.29 -4.15 -6.14
N GLY A 186 -9.55 -3.70 -7.13
CA GLY A 186 -8.61 -4.54 -7.87
C GLY A 186 -7.35 -4.81 -7.05
N MET A 187 -6.98 -6.09 -6.93
CA MET A 187 -5.74 -6.47 -6.29
C MET A 187 -4.55 -6.13 -7.21
N HIS A 188 -3.80 -5.12 -6.84
CA HIS A 188 -2.47 -4.73 -7.33
C HIS A 188 -2.14 -5.11 -8.80
N GLU A 189 -2.71 -4.40 -9.77
CA GLU A 189 -2.47 -4.58 -11.22
C GLU A 189 -2.92 -5.92 -11.81
N ARG A 190 -3.75 -6.68 -11.10
CA ARG A 190 -4.21 -7.99 -11.55
C ARG A 190 -5.54 -7.99 -12.28
N THR A 191 -6.30 -6.96 -12.10
CA THR A 191 -7.60 -6.83 -12.78
C THR A 191 -7.34 -6.41 -14.23
N ASP A 192 -7.40 -7.33 -15.14
CA ASP A 192 -7.17 -7.11 -16.58
C ASP A 192 -8.29 -6.33 -17.30
N GLY A 193 -8.94 -5.45 -16.57
CA GLY A 193 -9.95 -4.50 -17.10
C GLY A 193 -11.27 -5.13 -17.50
N ASN A 194 -11.43 -6.44 -17.39
CA ASN A 194 -12.63 -7.13 -17.87
C ASN A 194 -13.46 -7.70 -16.71
N ILE A 195 -13.95 -6.80 -15.83
CA ILE A 195 -14.91 -7.15 -14.78
C ILE A 195 -16.12 -7.89 -15.35
N ARG A 196 -16.49 -7.63 -16.62
CA ARG A 196 -17.68 -8.21 -17.24
C ARG A 196 -17.59 -9.72 -17.39
N ASP A 197 -16.39 -10.25 -17.62
CA ASP A 197 -16.20 -11.68 -17.89
C ASP A 197 -15.80 -12.48 -16.64
N ASN A 198 -15.22 -11.83 -15.62
CA ASN A 198 -14.64 -12.48 -14.43
C ASN A 198 -15.38 -12.19 -13.12
N GLY A 199 -16.47 -11.43 -13.18
CA GLY A 199 -17.18 -10.97 -11.98
C GLY A 199 -16.54 -9.74 -11.34
N VAL A 200 -17.16 -9.24 -10.29
CA VAL A 200 -16.63 -8.12 -9.49
C VAL A 200 -15.63 -8.70 -8.48
N PRO A 201 -14.37 -8.21 -8.44
CA PRO A 201 -13.41 -8.70 -7.46
C PRO A 201 -13.91 -8.45 -6.03
N GLU A 202 -13.75 -9.44 -5.17
CA GLU A 202 -14.11 -9.34 -3.75
C GLU A 202 -12.94 -9.78 -2.88
N ASP A 203 -12.80 -9.09 -1.77
CA ASP A 203 -11.90 -9.44 -0.69
C ASP A 203 -10.43 -9.65 -1.11
N PRO A 204 -9.82 -8.68 -1.82
CA PRO A 204 -8.41 -8.78 -2.16
C PRO A 204 -7.56 -8.82 -0.89
N VAL A 205 -6.69 -9.81 -0.82
CA VAL A 205 -5.93 -10.15 0.39
C VAL A 205 -5.05 -9.01 0.90
N ASN A 206 -4.46 -8.24 -0.01
CA ASN A 206 -3.66 -7.07 0.35
C ASN A 206 -4.51 -6.00 1.02
N THR A 207 -5.68 -5.68 0.47
CA THR A 207 -6.56 -4.63 0.99
C THR A 207 -7.17 -5.04 2.33
N LEU A 208 -7.57 -6.30 2.49
CA LEU A 208 -8.00 -6.83 3.79
C LEU A 208 -6.89 -6.66 4.86
N GLY A 209 -5.64 -7.00 4.51
CA GLY A 209 -4.49 -6.81 5.40
C GLY A 209 -4.25 -5.35 5.75
N TYR A 210 -4.33 -4.45 4.77
CA TYR A 210 -4.19 -3.01 4.99
C TYR A 210 -5.29 -2.46 5.91
N LEU A 211 -6.54 -2.84 5.67
CA LEU A 211 -7.68 -2.46 6.50
C LEU A 211 -7.55 -2.96 7.92
N LYS A 212 -7.13 -4.22 8.09
CA LYS A 212 -6.91 -4.83 9.40
C LYS A 212 -5.94 -3.99 10.24
N THR A 213 -4.79 -3.70 9.68
CA THR A 213 -3.76 -2.87 10.33
C THR A 213 -4.25 -1.45 10.56
N PHE A 214 -4.80 -0.83 9.52
CA PHE A 214 -5.26 0.55 9.57
C PHE A 214 -6.30 0.77 10.67
N PHE A 215 -7.38 0.00 10.68
CA PHE A 215 -8.45 0.14 11.66
C PHE A 215 -8.07 -0.34 13.06
N THR A 216 -7.02 -1.15 13.20
CA THR A 216 -6.42 -1.47 14.51
C THR A 216 -5.64 -0.28 15.10
N TRP A 217 -4.98 0.52 14.24
CA TRP A 217 -4.18 1.67 14.67
C TRP A 217 -4.98 2.96 14.83
N MET A 218 -6.04 3.17 14.05
CA MET A 218 -6.86 4.39 14.11
C MET A 218 -7.36 4.75 15.52
N PRO A 219 -7.91 3.81 16.32
CA PRO A 219 -8.32 4.11 17.71
C PRO A 219 -7.17 4.59 18.57
N ARG A 220 -5.98 3.99 18.44
CA ARG A 220 -4.80 4.35 19.24
C ARG A 220 -4.31 5.76 18.91
N ILE A 221 -4.24 6.10 17.62
CA ILE A 221 -3.85 7.46 17.20
C ILE A 221 -4.89 8.48 17.64
N SER A 222 -6.16 8.16 17.45
CA SER A 222 -7.30 8.98 17.89
C SER A 222 -7.28 9.23 19.40
N GLU A 223 -6.93 8.22 20.21
CA GLU A 223 -6.82 8.33 21.65
C GLU A 223 -5.64 9.23 22.06
N ALA A 224 -4.48 9.04 21.48
CA ALA A 224 -3.30 9.86 21.73
C ALA A 224 -3.54 11.35 21.41
N LEU A 225 -4.37 11.64 20.42
CA LEU A 225 -4.69 13.01 19.99
C LEU A 225 -5.98 13.58 20.63
N ASP A 226 -6.69 12.80 21.43
CA ASP A 226 -8.01 13.15 21.99
C ASP A 226 -9.04 13.59 20.94
N LEU A 227 -9.07 12.87 19.81
CA LEU A 227 -9.94 13.13 18.66
C LEU A 227 -10.88 11.94 18.40
N ASP A 228 -12.03 12.18 17.78
CA ASP A 228 -12.95 11.18 17.22
C ASP A 228 -13.31 9.99 18.16
N GLU A 229 -13.40 10.20 19.46
CA GLU A 229 -13.69 9.17 20.47
C GLU A 229 -14.86 8.25 20.08
N LYS A 230 -15.94 8.85 19.55
CA LYS A 230 -17.16 8.12 19.15
C LYS A 230 -16.98 7.18 17.96
N LYS A 231 -15.86 7.31 17.24
CA LYS A 231 -15.55 6.48 16.07
C LYS A 231 -14.70 5.25 16.42
N ARG A 232 -14.02 5.25 17.55
CA ARG A 232 -13.06 4.22 17.95
C ARG A 232 -13.68 2.82 17.98
N GLU A 233 -14.89 2.71 18.56
CA GLU A 233 -15.62 1.44 18.62
C GLU A 233 -15.94 0.91 17.21
N LYS A 234 -16.38 1.78 16.30
CA LYS A 234 -16.67 1.41 14.91
C LYS A 234 -15.43 0.94 14.15
N TRP A 235 -14.29 1.58 14.35
CA TRP A 235 -13.05 1.17 13.73
C TRP A 235 -12.56 -0.19 14.23
N LEU A 236 -12.67 -0.46 15.51
CA LEU A 236 -12.37 -1.79 16.07
C LEU A 236 -13.33 -2.85 15.55
N GLU A 237 -14.63 -2.55 15.52
CA GLU A 237 -15.65 -3.44 14.95
C GLU A 237 -15.29 -3.83 13.50
N ILE A 238 -14.92 -2.87 12.66
CA ILE A 238 -14.48 -3.14 11.28
C ILE A 238 -13.24 -4.05 11.29
N ALA A 239 -12.20 -3.70 12.06
CA ALA A 239 -10.98 -4.48 12.09
C ALA A 239 -11.20 -5.94 12.54
N GLU A 240 -12.11 -6.17 13.46
CA GLU A 240 -12.41 -7.49 14.02
C GLU A 240 -13.29 -8.35 13.11
N ASN A 241 -14.15 -7.70 12.30
CA ASN A 241 -15.14 -8.37 11.47
C ASN A 241 -14.91 -8.23 9.97
N LEU A 242 -13.67 -7.97 9.53
CA LEU A 242 -13.32 -8.07 8.11
C LEU A 242 -13.50 -9.50 7.61
N ALA A 243 -13.83 -9.64 6.33
CA ALA A 243 -13.90 -10.93 5.67
C ALA A 243 -12.59 -11.73 5.88
N PRO A 244 -12.67 -13.07 6.01
CA PRO A 244 -11.48 -13.89 6.12
C PRO A 244 -10.63 -13.79 4.85
N TYR A 245 -9.31 -13.91 5.01
CA TYR A 245 -8.43 -13.96 3.85
C TYR A 245 -8.80 -15.12 2.93
N PRO A 246 -8.90 -14.88 1.61
CA PRO A 246 -9.20 -15.94 0.66
C PRO A 246 -8.10 -16.99 0.67
N LYS A 247 -8.51 -18.25 0.76
CA LYS A 247 -7.61 -19.40 0.84
C LYS A 247 -8.11 -20.54 -0.01
N GLY A 248 -7.19 -21.39 -0.42
CA GLY A 248 -7.44 -22.64 -1.09
C GLY A 248 -6.14 -23.36 -1.41
N THR A 249 -6.19 -24.38 -2.23
CA THR A 249 -5.01 -25.17 -2.61
C THR A 249 -4.49 -24.76 -3.99
N ILE A 250 -3.23 -25.08 -4.26
CA ILE A 250 -2.64 -24.88 -5.60
C ILE A 250 -3.37 -25.75 -6.62
N ARG A 251 -3.80 -26.95 -6.26
CA ARG A 251 -4.58 -27.85 -7.11
C ARG A 251 -5.92 -27.23 -7.52
N GLU A 252 -6.65 -26.62 -6.60
CA GLU A 252 -7.91 -25.92 -6.90
C GLU A 252 -7.70 -24.77 -7.90
N ILE A 253 -6.60 -24.02 -7.79
CA ILE A 253 -6.25 -22.97 -8.76
C ILE A 253 -6.03 -23.59 -10.14
N GLN A 254 -5.25 -24.68 -10.21
CA GLN A 254 -4.89 -25.34 -11.47
C GLN A 254 -6.11 -25.95 -12.16
N GLU A 255 -7.04 -26.51 -11.41
CA GLU A 255 -8.29 -27.09 -11.92
C GLU A 255 -9.33 -26.04 -12.32
N ASN A 256 -9.18 -24.80 -11.86
CA ASN A 256 -10.10 -23.72 -12.17
C ASN A 256 -9.63 -22.92 -13.40
N PRO A 257 -10.25 -23.13 -14.58
CA PRO A 257 -9.81 -22.46 -15.81
C PRO A 257 -10.00 -20.93 -15.81
N THR A 258 -10.73 -20.40 -14.84
CA THR A 258 -10.88 -18.94 -14.67
C THR A 258 -9.73 -18.32 -13.88
N LEU A 259 -9.11 -19.09 -12.99
CA LEU A 259 -7.99 -18.66 -12.15
C LEU A 259 -6.64 -18.83 -12.85
N TRP A 260 -6.54 -19.79 -13.79
CA TRP A 260 -5.29 -20.16 -14.45
C TRP A 260 -5.39 -20.07 -15.98
N LYS A 261 -5.31 -18.86 -16.52
CA LYS A 261 -5.40 -18.66 -17.99
C LYS A 261 -4.13 -18.23 -18.69
N GLU A 262 -3.09 -17.86 -17.99
CA GLU A 262 -1.97 -17.11 -18.60
C GLU A 262 -0.65 -17.87 -18.73
N VAL A 263 -0.56 -19.11 -18.32
CA VAL A 263 0.71 -19.85 -18.38
C VAL A 263 0.47 -21.24 -18.93
N ASP A 264 1.09 -21.55 -20.05
CA ASP A 264 1.13 -22.90 -20.66
C ASP A 264 1.96 -23.92 -19.84
N VAL A 265 2.20 -23.63 -18.58
CA VAL A 265 2.97 -24.49 -17.67
C VAL A 265 2.05 -25.03 -16.61
N LYS A 266 2.01 -26.32 -16.49
CA LYS A 266 1.30 -26.97 -15.40
C LYS A 266 2.10 -26.83 -14.11
N LEU A 267 1.45 -26.46 -13.02
CA LEU A 267 2.09 -26.32 -11.72
C LEU A 267 2.65 -27.66 -11.20
N GLU A 268 2.02 -28.77 -11.54
CA GLU A 268 2.49 -30.13 -11.26
C GLU A 268 3.87 -30.43 -11.88
N ASP A 269 4.26 -29.72 -12.95
CA ASP A 269 5.59 -29.86 -13.58
C ASP A 269 6.67 -29.03 -12.82
N LEU A 270 6.26 -28.09 -12.01
CA LEU A 270 7.16 -27.17 -11.29
C LEU A 270 7.26 -27.45 -9.79
N LEU A 271 6.25 -28.05 -9.21
CA LEU A 271 6.14 -28.22 -7.76
C LEU A 271 6.02 -29.71 -7.40
N PRO A 272 6.61 -30.15 -6.29
CA PRO A 272 6.37 -31.49 -5.76
C PRO A 272 4.87 -31.72 -5.48
N GLU A 273 4.39 -32.94 -5.75
CA GLU A 273 2.98 -33.33 -5.57
C GLU A 273 2.43 -32.93 -4.19
N GLU A 274 3.25 -33.12 -3.15
CA GLU A 274 2.91 -32.78 -1.77
C GLU A 274 2.67 -31.26 -1.52
N MET A 275 3.08 -30.41 -2.45
CA MET A 275 2.84 -28.96 -2.37
C MET A 275 1.49 -28.57 -2.97
N LEU A 276 0.95 -29.37 -3.87
CA LEU A 276 -0.27 -29.02 -4.61
C LEU A 276 -1.50 -28.95 -3.71
N ASP A 277 -1.56 -29.75 -2.67
CA ASP A 277 -2.68 -29.81 -1.73
C ASP A 277 -2.46 -28.98 -0.45
N LYS A 278 -1.37 -28.20 -0.39
CA LYS A 278 -1.17 -27.25 0.72
C LYS A 278 -2.04 -26.04 0.57
N GLU A 279 -2.66 -25.63 1.69
CA GLU A 279 -3.42 -24.38 1.75
C GLU A 279 -2.48 -23.19 1.56
N ILE A 280 -2.86 -22.29 0.68
CA ILE A 280 -2.19 -21.01 0.43
C ILE A 280 -3.22 -19.87 0.45
N TYR A 281 -2.76 -18.66 0.62
CA TYR A 281 -3.58 -17.46 0.41
C TYR A 281 -3.74 -17.19 -1.09
N TYR A 282 -4.98 -16.90 -1.48
CA TYR A 282 -5.30 -16.39 -2.81
C TYR A 282 -5.17 -14.88 -2.85
N ASP A 283 -5.05 -14.35 -4.06
CA ASP A 283 -4.99 -12.90 -4.25
C ASP A 283 -6.35 -12.24 -3.96
N GLU A 284 -7.45 -12.88 -4.38
CA GLU A 284 -8.82 -12.40 -4.23
C GLU A 284 -9.78 -13.57 -3.99
N GLY A 285 -10.94 -13.29 -3.37
CA GLY A 285 -11.95 -14.32 -3.11
C GLY A 285 -12.74 -14.71 -4.36
N ILE A 286 -13.42 -13.75 -5.00
CA ILE A 286 -14.26 -13.98 -6.18
C ILE A 286 -13.77 -13.10 -7.34
N GLY A 287 -13.73 -13.66 -8.54
CA GLY A 287 -13.43 -12.94 -9.77
C GLY A 287 -11.94 -12.65 -10.00
N GLY A 288 -11.07 -13.03 -9.05
CA GLY A 288 -9.64 -12.84 -9.18
C GLY A 288 -8.96 -13.93 -10.01
N LYS A 289 -7.86 -13.56 -10.65
CA LYS A 289 -6.92 -14.49 -11.27
C LYS A 289 -5.67 -14.57 -10.43
N TRP A 290 -5.13 -15.74 -10.26
CA TRP A 290 -3.84 -15.90 -9.62
C TRP A 290 -2.70 -15.53 -10.58
N SER A 291 -1.68 -14.80 -10.10
CA SER A 291 -0.53 -14.41 -10.91
C SER A 291 0.75 -14.45 -10.09
N PHE A 292 1.84 -14.82 -10.75
CA PHE A 292 3.17 -14.81 -10.17
C PHE A 292 3.93 -13.49 -10.33
N HIS A 293 3.34 -12.48 -10.99
CA HIS A 293 4.04 -11.23 -11.23
C HIS A 293 4.35 -10.46 -9.95
N PHE A 294 3.44 -10.54 -8.99
CA PHE A 294 3.59 -9.87 -7.70
C PHE A 294 3.30 -10.86 -6.59
N PRO A 295 4.02 -10.80 -5.47
CA PRO A 295 3.71 -11.61 -4.30
C PRO A 295 2.46 -11.05 -3.56
N GLY A 296 1.40 -10.80 -4.31
CA GLY A 296 0.16 -10.18 -3.83
C GLY A 296 -0.45 -10.94 -2.68
N ASN A 297 -0.42 -12.28 -2.80
CA ASN A 297 -0.93 -13.21 -1.80
C ASN A 297 -0.17 -13.22 -0.45
N VAL A 298 0.87 -12.41 -0.28
CA VAL A 298 1.58 -12.21 0.99
C VAL A 298 1.63 -10.74 1.41
N MET A 299 0.99 -9.84 0.67
CA MET A 299 0.98 -8.41 1.00
C MET A 299 0.19 -8.07 2.27
N GLN A 300 -0.69 -8.94 2.76
CA GLN A 300 -1.30 -8.83 4.07
C GLN A 300 -0.26 -8.95 5.19
N ILE A 301 0.85 -9.68 4.96
CA ILE A 301 1.96 -9.80 5.91
C ILE A 301 2.87 -8.59 5.80
N TYR A 302 3.25 -8.21 4.58
CA TYR A 302 4.08 -7.05 4.33
C TYR A 302 3.68 -6.37 2.99
N PRO A 303 3.36 -5.08 2.99
CA PRO A 303 3.42 -4.14 4.13
C PRO A 303 2.20 -4.15 5.06
N GLY A 304 1.25 -5.07 4.91
CA GLY A 304 0.02 -5.10 5.68
C GLY A 304 0.23 -5.27 7.20
N ASN A 305 1.16 -6.10 7.62
CA ASN A 305 1.44 -6.42 9.03
C ASN A 305 0.22 -6.96 9.81
N ALA A 306 -0.60 -7.79 9.14
CA ALA A 306 -1.83 -8.34 9.66
C ALA A 306 -1.76 -9.88 9.84
#